data_09e7be7c6d07bc14135dfdbc5ef5af06
#
_entry.id   09e7be7c6d07bc14135dfdbc5ef5af06
#
_cell.length_a   1.000
_cell.length_b   1.000
_cell.length_c   1.000
_cell.angle_alpha   90.00
_cell.angle_beta   90.00
_cell.angle_gamma   90.00
#
_symmetry.space_group_name_H-M   'P 1'
#
loop_
_entity.id
_entity.type
_entity.pdbx_description
1 polymer ?
#
loop_
_entity_poly.entity_id
_entity_poly.type
_entity_poly.pdbx_seq_one_letter_code
_entity_poly.pdbx_strand_id
1 'polypeptide(L)'
;MPPARDRARLPPGRLETVARAAGRRAGLVVAAYAAGESTTLCRGFTDRGGTLPVTDRTRFELGSVTKTFTSLLLADLAARGPVCLDEPLGALIPRRSLPRSPLAADITLEQLATHTSGLPRLPPGLLRTAAPSWTTNPYQAFPPEALLDSLAVSRLGHPPGTRVHYSNFGVGLLGALLTEQAGTGYDALLRAHVLEPLALTDTTADPAGPQATGHWHGRPRPPFLIPSMPAAGALRSSARDLLRYLRGLIAPHTVTPPGQPLHLALHEVTRPRRRALAGPELALAWTRRVRPAPAPALYFHSGATRGFTAFAGFSRDPAVAVVALTNTAPGLHSRFVQTAYQLLCDLAREPGGRPR
;
A
#
# COMPACT_ATOMS: atom_id res chain seq x y z
N MET A 1 -19.33 40.41 -13.13
CA MET A 1 -18.67 39.19 -12.67
C MET A 1 -19.40 38.70 -11.42
N PRO A 2 -19.99 37.50 -11.39
CA PRO A 2 -20.53 36.97 -10.15
C PRO A 2 -19.36 36.61 -9.21
N PRO A 3 -19.53 36.76 -7.88
CA PRO A 3 -18.49 36.44 -6.91
C PRO A 3 -18.12 34.97 -6.97
N ALA A 4 -16.82 34.66 -6.89
CA ALA A 4 -16.30 33.32 -6.78
C ALA A 4 -17.02 32.62 -5.62
N ARG A 5 -17.84 31.60 -5.94
CA ARG A 5 -18.54 30.79 -4.95
C ARG A 5 -17.52 30.15 -4.04
N ASP A 6 -17.69 30.38 -2.77
CA ASP A 6 -16.97 29.76 -1.65
C ASP A 6 -16.90 28.24 -1.90
N ARG A 7 -15.74 27.76 -2.38
CA ARG A 7 -15.49 26.32 -2.56
C ARG A 7 -15.43 25.76 -1.14
N ALA A 8 -16.43 25.00 -0.76
CA ALA A 8 -16.61 24.49 0.58
C ALA A 8 -15.34 23.74 1.01
N ARG A 9 -14.53 24.37 1.83
CA ARG A 9 -13.40 23.73 2.52
C ARG A 9 -13.93 22.51 3.27
N LEU A 10 -13.19 21.39 3.20
CA LEU A 10 -13.48 20.21 4.00
C LEU A 10 -13.63 20.63 5.48
N PRO A 11 -14.80 20.41 6.12
CA PRO A 11 -14.97 20.80 7.52
C PRO A 11 -13.96 20.03 8.37
N PRO A 12 -13.12 20.71 9.19
CA PRO A 12 -12.12 20.06 10.04
C PRO A 12 -12.70 18.96 10.95
N GLY A 13 -13.96 19.09 11.34
CA GLY A 13 -14.67 18.10 12.17
C GLY A 13 -14.75 16.69 11.58
N ARG A 14 -14.65 16.54 10.25
CA ARG A 14 -14.66 15.21 9.61
C ARG A 14 -13.35 14.45 9.83
N LEU A 15 -12.21 15.14 9.71
CA LEU A 15 -10.90 14.55 9.99
C LEU A 15 -10.76 14.21 11.47
N GLU A 16 -11.36 15.04 12.33
CA GLU A 16 -11.42 14.83 13.78
C GLU A 16 -12.09 13.50 14.16
N THR A 17 -13.10 13.06 13.41
CA THR A 17 -13.77 11.78 13.66
C THR A 17 -12.82 10.63 13.45
N VAL A 18 -11.99 10.67 12.39
CA VAL A 18 -10.94 9.67 12.15
C VAL A 18 -9.87 9.74 13.23
N ALA A 19 -9.45 10.95 13.60
CA ALA A 19 -8.43 11.16 14.63
C ALA A 19 -8.84 10.60 15.98
N ARG A 20 -10.09 10.77 16.39
CA ARG A 20 -10.63 10.20 17.65
C ARG A 20 -10.59 8.68 17.65
N ALA A 21 -10.78 8.04 16.49
CA ALA A 21 -10.74 6.58 16.36
C ALA A 21 -9.35 5.95 16.57
N ALA A 22 -8.27 6.73 16.50
CA ALA A 22 -6.90 6.28 16.77
C ALA A 22 -6.58 6.19 18.28
N GLY A 23 -7.40 6.82 19.13
CA GLY A 23 -7.18 6.90 20.57
C GLY A 23 -6.41 8.15 21.02
N ARG A 24 -6.53 8.48 22.31
CA ARG A 24 -6.08 9.78 22.87
C ARG A 24 -4.58 10.02 22.88
N ARG A 25 -3.75 8.94 22.91
CA ARG A 25 -2.29 9.02 23.04
C ARG A 25 -1.55 8.69 21.74
N ALA A 26 -2.28 8.57 20.62
CA ALA A 26 -1.69 8.28 19.33
C ALA A 26 -1.09 9.55 18.71
N GLY A 27 0.11 9.44 18.14
CA GLY A 27 0.59 10.35 17.12
C GLY A 27 -0.07 9.96 15.79
N LEU A 28 -0.69 10.90 15.09
CA LEU A 28 -1.43 10.61 13.88
C LEU A 28 -1.47 11.79 12.90
N VAL A 29 -1.66 11.44 11.63
CA VAL A 29 -2.01 12.39 10.57
C VAL A 29 -3.22 11.85 9.82
N VAL A 30 -4.20 12.71 9.60
CA VAL A 30 -5.30 12.47 8.66
C VAL A 30 -5.25 13.57 7.61
N ALA A 31 -5.12 13.19 6.34
CA ALA A 31 -5.13 14.12 5.22
C ALA A 31 -6.21 13.72 4.20
N ALA A 32 -6.87 14.71 3.64
CA ALA A 32 -7.87 14.49 2.61
C ALA A 32 -7.70 15.50 1.48
N TYR A 33 -8.05 15.05 0.27
CA TYR A 33 -8.14 15.88 -0.93
C TYR A 33 -9.57 15.80 -1.46
N ALA A 34 -10.20 16.94 -1.66
CA ALA A 34 -11.52 17.04 -2.27
C ALA A 34 -11.73 18.44 -2.84
N ALA A 35 -12.54 18.57 -3.89
CA ALA A 35 -12.86 19.86 -4.54
C ALA A 35 -11.62 20.70 -4.96
N GLY A 36 -10.49 20.04 -5.25
CA GLY A 36 -9.24 20.69 -5.64
C GLY A 36 -8.34 21.12 -4.48
N GLU A 37 -8.79 20.98 -3.23
CA GLU A 37 -8.06 21.38 -2.04
C GLU A 37 -7.61 20.20 -1.19
N SER A 38 -6.51 20.40 -0.45
CA SER A 38 -6.01 19.44 0.54
C SER A 38 -6.17 19.99 1.95
N THR A 39 -6.67 19.17 2.85
CA THR A 39 -6.79 19.50 4.29
C THR A 39 -6.06 18.43 5.08
N THR A 40 -5.26 18.85 6.06
CA THR A 40 -4.47 17.94 6.91
C THR A 40 -4.70 18.27 8.38
N LEU A 41 -4.89 17.23 9.17
CA LEU A 41 -4.97 17.26 10.63
C LEU A 41 -3.81 16.45 11.20
N CYS A 42 -2.94 17.09 11.97
CA CYS A 42 -1.87 16.45 12.74
C CYS A 42 -2.21 16.48 14.22
N ARG A 43 -1.99 15.38 14.95
CA ARG A 43 -2.25 15.32 16.39
C ARG A 43 -1.20 14.44 17.07
N GLY A 44 -0.84 14.83 18.31
CA GLY A 44 0.07 14.07 19.16
C GLY A 44 1.53 14.24 18.74
N PHE A 45 2.34 13.29 19.17
CA PHE A 45 3.79 13.36 19.08
C PHE A 45 4.36 12.14 18.33
N THR A 46 5.58 12.29 17.82
CA THR A 46 6.30 11.21 17.13
C THR A 46 6.60 10.03 18.05
N ASP A 47 6.70 10.29 19.35
CA ASP A 47 6.84 9.28 20.39
C ASP A 47 5.95 9.63 21.61
N ARG A 48 5.87 8.74 22.59
CA ARG A 48 5.11 8.99 23.82
C ARG A 48 5.81 9.87 24.83
N GLY A 49 7.09 10.16 24.64
CA GLY A 49 7.85 11.12 25.44
C GLY A 49 7.45 12.56 25.17
N GLY A 50 6.78 12.82 24.06
CA GLY A 50 6.12 14.09 23.79
C GLY A 50 7.02 15.26 23.40
N THR A 51 8.21 14.99 22.84
CA THR A 51 9.17 16.06 22.50
C THR A 51 8.94 16.66 21.12
N LEU A 52 8.62 15.84 20.11
CA LEU A 52 8.44 16.28 18.73
C LEU A 52 7.00 16.07 18.28
N PRO A 53 6.27 17.14 17.94
CA PRO A 53 4.92 17.03 17.41
C PRO A 53 4.91 16.31 16.05
N VAL A 54 3.84 15.59 15.78
CA VAL A 54 3.58 15.01 14.46
C VAL A 54 3.26 16.13 13.47
N THR A 55 3.84 16.02 12.27
CA THR A 55 3.59 16.91 11.13
C THR A 55 3.12 16.07 9.92
N ASP A 56 2.69 16.73 8.87
CA ASP A 56 2.34 16.10 7.58
C ASP A 56 3.52 15.41 6.90
N ARG A 57 4.77 15.74 7.31
CA ARG A 57 6.02 15.14 6.84
C ARG A 57 6.56 14.05 7.76
N THR A 58 5.95 13.82 8.92
CA THR A 58 6.36 12.73 9.81
C THR A 58 6.20 11.38 9.09
N ARG A 59 7.26 10.57 9.08
CA ARG A 59 7.23 9.24 8.49
C ARG A 59 6.58 8.23 9.42
N PHE A 60 5.70 7.41 8.86
CA PHE A 60 5.03 6.28 9.49
C PHE A 60 5.28 5.01 8.68
N GLU A 61 5.39 3.87 9.32
CA GLU A 61 5.43 2.59 8.62
C GLU A 61 4.10 2.30 7.95
N LEU A 62 4.16 1.96 6.67
CA LEU A 62 2.97 1.76 5.84
C LEU A 62 2.42 0.33 5.91
N GLY A 63 3.25 -0.63 6.33
CA GLY A 63 2.88 -2.03 6.22
C GLY A 63 2.37 -2.36 4.81
N SER A 64 1.23 -3.01 4.72
CA SER A 64 0.72 -3.51 3.44
C SER A 64 0.34 -2.46 2.39
N VAL A 65 0.24 -1.17 2.73
CA VAL A 65 0.11 -0.11 1.71
C VAL A 65 1.34 -0.09 0.78
N THR A 66 2.50 -0.56 1.24
CA THR A 66 3.70 -0.81 0.41
C THR A 66 3.39 -1.56 -0.89
N LYS A 67 2.47 -2.52 -0.85
CA LYS A 67 2.12 -3.35 -2.02
C LYS A 67 1.60 -2.54 -3.19
N THR A 68 0.96 -1.40 -2.93
CA THR A 68 0.46 -0.52 -3.99
C THR A 68 1.61 0.14 -4.75
N PHE A 69 2.70 0.46 -4.08
CA PHE A 69 3.93 0.98 -4.68
C PHE A 69 4.67 -0.11 -5.46
N THR A 70 4.77 -1.32 -4.91
CA THR A 70 5.34 -2.48 -5.62
C THR A 70 4.59 -2.78 -6.90
N SER A 71 3.26 -2.69 -6.87
CA SER A 71 2.42 -2.90 -8.04
C SER A 71 2.56 -1.78 -9.08
N LEU A 72 2.77 -0.54 -8.63
CA LEU A 72 3.07 0.56 -9.55
C LEU A 72 4.46 0.38 -10.20
N LEU A 73 5.46 -0.08 -9.43
CA LEU A 73 6.76 -0.45 -9.94
C LEU A 73 6.67 -1.55 -11.00
N LEU A 74 5.92 -2.63 -10.73
CA LEU A 74 5.66 -3.69 -11.71
C LEU A 74 5.05 -3.12 -12.99
N ALA A 75 4.04 -2.27 -12.87
CA ALA A 75 3.36 -1.68 -14.03
C ALA A 75 4.25 -0.72 -14.83
N ASP A 76 5.13 0.06 -14.15
CA ASP A 76 6.09 0.94 -14.82
C ASP A 76 7.16 0.14 -15.57
N LEU A 77 7.70 -0.92 -14.96
CA LEU A 77 8.65 -1.81 -15.61
C LEU A 77 8.01 -2.54 -16.80
N ALA A 78 6.75 -2.98 -16.67
CA ALA A 78 6.02 -3.59 -17.78
C ALA A 78 5.78 -2.59 -18.93
N ALA A 79 5.47 -1.33 -18.63
CA ALA A 79 5.32 -0.30 -19.65
C ALA A 79 6.64 0.08 -20.34
N ARG A 80 7.78 -0.18 -19.70
CA ARG A 80 9.13 0.01 -20.26
C ARG A 80 9.64 -1.20 -21.06
N GLY A 81 9.04 -2.38 -20.85
CA GLY A 81 9.36 -3.60 -21.58
C GLY A 81 10.27 -4.64 -20.91
N PRO A 82 11.00 -4.37 -19.77
CA PRO A 82 11.87 -5.39 -19.20
C PRO A 82 11.14 -6.56 -18.55
N VAL A 83 9.84 -6.43 -18.25
CA VAL A 83 8.98 -7.50 -17.72
C VAL A 83 7.58 -7.41 -18.36
N CYS A 84 6.81 -8.50 -18.29
CA CYS A 84 5.40 -8.51 -18.68
C CYS A 84 4.52 -8.86 -17.46
N LEU A 85 3.29 -8.33 -17.40
CA LEU A 85 2.37 -8.64 -16.29
C LEU A 85 1.99 -10.12 -16.26
N ASP A 86 1.85 -10.74 -17.41
CA ASP A 86 1.54 -12.15 -17.64
C ASP A 86 2.79 -13.04 -17.72
N GLU A 87 3.97 -12.50 -17.43
CA GLU A 87 5.21 -13.27 -17.42
C GLU A 87 5.16 -14.38 -16.38
N PRO A 88 5.36 -15.65 -16.78
CA PRO A 88 5.23 -16.78 -15.88
C PRO A 88 6.49 -17.02 -15.05
N LEU A 89 6.34 -17.50 -13.82
CA LEU A 89 7.47 -17.84 -12.95
C LEU A 89 8.45 -18.83 -13.58
N GLY A 90 7.96 -19.73 -14.43
CA GLY A 90 8.79 -20.70 -15.13
C GLY A 90 9.82 -20.09 -16.08
N ALA A 91 9.61 -18.85 -16.53
CA ALA A 91 10.57 -18.09 -17.33
C ALA A 91 11.62 -17.35 -16.46
N LEU A 92 11.27 -17.04 -15.22
CA LEU A 92 12.06 -16.19 -14.31
C LEU A 92 12.86 -16.98 -13.27
N ILE A 93 12.42 -18.19 -12.92
CA ILE A 93 12.96 -18.96 -11.80
C ILE A 93 13.36 -20.37 -12.26
N PRO A 94 14.54 -20.87 -11.83
CA PRO A 94 14.93 -22.25 -12.11
C PRO A 94 13.88 -23.26 -11.62
N ARG A 95 13.59 -24.29 -12.43
CA ARG A 95 12.56 -25.30 -12.13
C ARG A 95 12.69 -25.95 -10.75
N ARG A 96 13.92 -26.11 -10.25
CA ARG A 96 14.20 -26.65 -8.90
C ARG A 96 13.68 -25.79 -7.76
N SER A 97 13.49 -24.47 -8.01
CA SER A 97 12.97 -23.51 -7.04
C SER A 97 11.46 -23.30 -7.13
N LEU A 98 10.79 -23.92 -8.10
CA LEU A 98 9.34 -23.88 -8.22
C LEU A 98 8.67 -24.91 -7.30
N PRO A 99 7.46 -24.66 -6.81
CA PRO A 99 6.63 -25.66 -6.14
C PRO A 99 6.47 -26.95 -6.98
N ARG A 100 6.28 -28.09 -6.32
CA ARG A 100 6.08 -29.38 -7.02
C ARG A 100 4.74 -29.50 -7.76
N SER A 101 3.93 -28.44 -7.80
CA SER A 101 2.70 -28.39 -8.58
C SER A 101 3.02 -28.19 -10.07
N PRO A 102 2.36 -28.92 -10.99
CA PRO A 102 2.54 -28.69 -12.42
C PRO A 102 2.10 -27.28 -12.85
N LEU A 103 1.21 -26.61 -12.08
CA LEU A 103 0.72 -25.26 -12.36
C LEU A 103 1.63 -24.16 -11.81
N ALA A 104 2.71 -24.48 -11.09
CA ALA A 104 3.54 -23.48 -10.43
C ALA A 104 4.34 -22.64 -11.42
N ALA A 105 4.75 -23.23 -12.54
CA ALA A 105 5.46 -22.53 -13.59
C ALA A 105 4.61 -21.46 -14.30
N ASP A 106 3.29 -21.65 -14.31
CA ASP A 106 2.34 -20.76 -14.99
C ASP A 106 1.85 -19.59 -14.11
N ILE A 107 2.30 -19.53 -12.85
CA ILE A 107 1.99 -18.38 -11.98
C ILE A 107 2.61 -17.13 -12.60
N THR A 108 1.79 -16.08 -12.82
CA THR A 108 2.25 -14.84 -13.43
C THR A 108 2.55 -13.74 -12.41
N LEU A 109 3.33 -12.71 -12.83
CA LEU A 109 3.61 -11.54 -12.00
C LEU A 109 2.31 -10.79 -11.60
N GLU A 110 1.32 -10.71 -12.50
CA GLU A 110 -0.01 -10.21 -12.19
C GLU A 110 -0.68 -10.99 -11.07
N GLN A 111 -0.58 -12.32 -11.09
CA GLN A 111 -1.21 -13.17 -10.08
C GLN A 111 -0.55 -13.04 -8.71
N LEU A 112 0.75 -12.72 -8.65
CA LEU A 112 1.42 -12.35 -7.40
C LEU A 112 0.88 -11.03 -6.86
N ALA A 113 0.74 -10.00 -7.72
CA ALA A 113 0.26 -8.67 -7.35
C ALA A 113 -1.23 -8.64 -6.98
N THR A 114 -2.05 -9.54 -7.54
CA THR A 114 -3.49 -9.64 -7.30
C THR A 114 -3.88 -10.68 -6.26
N HIS A 115 -2.90 -11.32 -5.61
CA HIS A 115 -3.15 -12.36 -4.61
C HIS A 115 -3.90 -13.58 -5.14
N THR A 116 -3.74 -13.90 -6.41
CA THR A 116 -4.39 -15.04 -7.08
C THR A 116 -3.43 -16.15 -7.46
N SER A 117 -2.18 -16.10 -7.03
CA SER A 117 -1.13 -17.08 -7.33
C SER A 117 -1.35 -18.46 -6.72
N GLY A 118 -2.23 -18.59 -5.72
CA GLY A 118 -2.38 -19.84 -4.95
C GLY A 118 -1.31 -20.04 -3.87
N LEU A 119 -0.31 -19.18 -3.78
CA LEU A 119 0.73 -19.24 -2.75
C LEU A 119 0.18 -18.98 -1.35
N PRO A 120 0.78 -19.58 -0.31
CA PRO A 120 0.37 -19.36 1.08
C PRO A 120 0.56 -17.89 1.49
N ARG A 121 -0.14 -17.49 2.58
CA ARG A 121 -0.07 -16.12 3.12
C ARG A 121 1.34 -15.70 3.50
N LEU A 122 2.11 -16.62 4.10
CA LEU A 122 3.47 -16.42 4.60
C LEU A 122 4.39 -17.50 4.01
N PRO A 123 5.70 -17.22 3.82
CA PRO A 123 6.62 -18.25 3.33
C PRO A 123 6.72 -19.40 4.33
N PRO A 124 6.73 -20.65 3.85
CA PRO A 124 7.10 -21.80 4.68
C PRO A 124 8.44 -21.57 5.40
N GLY A 125 8.53 -21.96 6.66
CA GLY A 125 9.74 -21.74 7.48
C GLY A 125 9.75 -20.43 8.26
N LEU A 126 9.02 -19.39 7.86
CA LEU A 126 8.98 -18.12 8.58
C LEU A 126 8.64 -18.27 10.07
N LEU A 127 7.67 -19.12 10.42
CA LEU A 127 7.25 -19.29 11.81
C LEU A 127 8.37 -19.84 12.71
N ARG A 128 9.30 -20.63 12.16
CA ARG A 128 10.45 -21.15 12.92
C ARG A 128 11.42 -20.04 13.30
N THR A 129 11.71 -19.11 12.38
CA THR A 129 12.61 -17.98 12.60
C THR A 129 11.93 -16.85 13.37
N ALA A 130 10.60 -16.76 13.28
CA ALA A 130 9.81 -15.70 13.90
C ALA A 130 9.61 -15.87 15.41
N ALA A 131 9.74 -17.09 15.96
CA ALA A 131 9.36 -17.39 17.33
C ALA A 131 10.00 -16.45 18.39
N PRO A 132 11.30 -16.13 18.37
CA PRO A 132 11.92 -15.22 19.34
C PRO A 132 11.45 -13.77 19.23
N SER A 133 11.05 -13.32 18.04
CA SER A 133 10.68 -11.93 17.73
C SER A 133 9.21 -11.75 17.35
N TRP A 134 8.36 -12.75 17.63
CA TRP A 134 6.95 -12.75 17.21
C TRP A 134 6.18 -11.50 17.61
N THR A 135 6.44 -10.99 18.82
CA THR A 135 5.74 -9.81 19.35
C THR A 135 6.34 -8.48 18.88
N THR A 136 7.54 -8.50 18.30
CA THR A 136 8.25 -7.29 17.83
C THR A 136 8.30 -7.25 16.31
N ASN A 137 9.04 -8.17 15.68
CA ASN A 137 9.18 -8.23 14.24
C ASN A 137 9.38 -9.69 13.75
N PRO A 138 8.31 -10.39 13.36
CA PRO A 138 8.40 -11.78 12.96
C PRO A 138 9.19 -12.04 11.67
N TYR A 139 9.48 -11.01 10.87
CA TYR A 139 10.18 -11.14 9.59
C TYR A 139 11.69 -10.90 9.69
N GLN A 140 12.14 -10.30 10.79
CA GLN A 140 13.52 -9.81 10.92
C GLN A 140 14.57 -10.90 10.74
N ALA A 141 14.31 -12.09 11.27
CA ALA A 141 15.22 -13.23 11.25
C ALA A 141 15.02 -14.16 10.05
N PHE A 142 14.09 -13.85 9.14
CA PHE A 142 13.87 -14.64 7.94
C PHE A 142 14.83 -14.14 6.84
N PRO A 143 15.81 -14.95 6.41
CA PRO A 143 16.86 -14.48 5.52
C PRO A 143 16.39 -14.41 4.06
N PRO A 144 16.93 -13.47 3.25
CA PRO A 144 16.55 -13.30 1.85
C PRO A 144 16.72 -14.57 1.00
N GLU A 145 17.80 -15.31 1.18
CA GLU A 145 18.12 -16.55 0.47
C GLU A 145 17.10 -17.68 0.71
N ALA A 146 16.41 -17.67 1.86
CA ALA A 146 15.37 -18.65 2.16
C ALA A 146 14.06 -18.43 1.37
N LEU A 147 13.93 -17.33 0.62
CA LEU A 147 12.70 -17.00 -0.10
C LEU A 147 12.39 -18.01 -1.21
N LEU A 148 13.37 -18.33 -2.05
CA LEU A 148 13.25 -19.32 -3.12
C LEU A 148 13.16 -20.75 -2.59
N ASP A 149 13.86 -21.10 -1.51
CA ASP A 149 13.73 -22.39 -0.86
C ASP A 149 12.32 -22.58 -0.28
N SER A 150 11.76 -21.52 0.30
CA SER A 150 10.37 -21.50 0.75
C SER A 150 9.38 -21.68 -0.40
N LEU A 151 9.69 -21.12 -1.58
CA LEU A 151 8.88 -21.31 -2.78
C LEU A 151 8.90 -22.77 -3.21
N ALA A 152 10.07 -23.40 -3.30
CA ALA A 152 10.24 -24.80 -3.73
C ALA A 152 9.44 -25.79 -2.88
N VAL A 153 9.32 -25.54 -1.56
CA VAL A 153 8.56 -26.42 -0.64
C VAL A 153 7.10 -25.99 -0.45
N SER A 154 6.67 -24.91 -1.11
CA SER A 154 5.31 -24.41 -1.00
C SER A 154 4.30 -25.35 -1.66
N ARG A 155 3.07 -25.33 -1.13
CA ARG A 155 1.91 -25.98 -1.75
C ARG A 155 0.92 -24.90 -2.18
N LEU A 156 0.42 -25.03 -3.40
CA LEU A 156 -0.64 -24.14 -3.87
C LEU A 156 -1.96 -24.53 -3.20
N GLY A 157 -2.61 -23.56 -2.56
CA GLY A 157 -3.91 -23.74 -1.90
C GLY A 157 -5.08 -23.85 -2.90
N HIS A 158 -4.87 -23.38 -4.14
CA HIS A 158 -5.83 -23.42 -5.24
C HIS A 158 -5.09 -23.18 -6.57
N PRO A 159 -5.67 -23.52 -7.72
CA PRO A 159 -5.07 -23.22 -9.01
C PRO A 159 -4.84 -21.71 -9.19
N PRO A 160 -3.71 -21.29 -9.79
CA PRO A 160 -3.41 -19.90 -10.07
C PRO A 160 -4.53 -19.23 -10.88
N GLY A 161 -4.82 -17.97 -10.56
CA GLY A 161 -5.86 -17.17 -11.22
C GLY A 161 -7.30 -17.46 -10.78
N THR A 162 -7.59 -18.47 -9.95
CA THR A 162 -8.96 -18.89 -9.64
C THR A 162 -9.57 -18.22 -8.42
N ARG A 163 -8.78 -17.97 -7.38
CA ARG A 163 -9.26 -17.40 -6.11
C ARG A 163 -8.31 -16.34 -5.59
N VAL A 164 -8.88 -15.35 -4.92
CA VAL A 164 -8.13 -14.35 -4.19
C VAL A 164 -7.78 -14.90 -2.80
N HIS A 165 -6.48 -15.03 -2.52
CA HIS A 165 -5.96 -15.39 -1.20
C HIS A 165 -4.79 -14.50 -0.86
N TYR A 166 -5.02 -13.55 0.07
CA TYR A 166 -4.02 -12.55 0.43
C TYR A 166 -2.67 -13.16 0.83
N SER A 167 -1.62 -12.83 0.10
CA SER A 167 -0.27 -13.38 0.28
C SER A 167 0.79 -12.30 0.39
N ASN A 168 1.40 -12.16 1.57
CA ASN A 168 2.63 -11.39 1.75
C ASN A 168 3.79 -12.05 1.01
N PHE A 169 3.80 -13.39 1.03
CA PHE A 169 4.81 -14.18 0.35
C PHE A 169 4.80 -13.93 -1.16
N GLY A 170 3.61 -13.96 -1.79
CA GLY A 170 3.49 -13.69 -3.23
C GLY A 170 4.02 -12.32 -3.63
N VAL A 171 3.68 -11.26 -2.87
CA VAL A 171 4.19 -9.91 -3.18
C VAL A 171 5.66 -9.75 -2.79
N GLY A 172 6.13 -10.43 -1.75
CA GLY A 172 7.55 -10.49 -1.43
C GLY A 172 8.37 -11.11 -2.56
N LEU A 173 7.88 -12.23 -3.09
CA LEU A 173 8.47 -12.89 -4.25
C LEU A 173 8.45 -11.98 -5.49
N LEU A 174 7.32 -11.31 -5.77
CA LEU A 174 7.24 -10.32 -6.85
C LEU A 174 8.36 -9.29 -6.73
N GLY A 175 8.55 -8.68 -5.55
CA GLY A 175 9.61 -7.71 -5.32
C GLY A 175 11.01 -8.28 -5.57
N ALA A 176 11.27 -9.51 -5.12
CA ALA A 176 12.54 -10.18 -5.35
C ALA A 176 12.81 -10.42 -6.84
N LEU A 177 11.80 -10.84 -7.60
CA LEU A 177 11.92 -11.02 -9.05
C LEU A 177 12.18 -9.72 -9.80
N LEU A 178 11.48 -8.65 -9.43
CA LEU A 178 11.71 -7.33 -10.06
C LEU A 178 13.12 -6.80 -9.78
N THR A 179 13.65 -7.00 -8.56
CA THR A 179 15.01 -6.59 -8.19
C THR A 179 16.08 -7.44 -8.88
N GLU A 180 15.84 -8.74 -9.03
CA GLU A 180 16.72 -9.64 -9.76
C GLU A 180 16.81 -9.23 -11.25
N GLN A 181 15.68 -9.00 -11.90
CA GLN A 181 15.62 -8.56 -13.29
C GLN A 181 16.31 -7.19 -13.51
N ALA A 182 16.21 -6.29 -12.53
CA ALA A 182 16.82 -4.96 -12.62
C ALA A 182 18.29 -4.91 -12.15
N GLY A 183 18.81 -5.97 -11.53
CA GLY A 183 20.17 -6.02 -10.98
C GLY A 183 20.43 -5.00 -9.87
N THR A 184 19.38 -4.56 -9.13
CA THR A 184 19.50 -3.55 -8.08
C THR A 184 18.56 -3.81 -6.91
N GLY A 185 18.83 -3.17 -5.75
CA GLY A 185 18.00 -3.36 -4.55
C GLY A 185 16.61 -2.71 -4.66
N TYR A 186 15.65 -3.22 -3.87
CA TYR A 186 14.25 -2.77 -3.92
C TYR A 186 14.06 -1.26 -3.70
N ASP A 187 14.75 -0.67 -2.70
CA ASP A 187 14.61 0.78 -2.44
C ASP A 187 15.16 1.61 -3.59
N ALA A 188 16.31 1.25 -4.15
CA ALA A 188 16.90 1.94 -5.28
C ALA A 188 16.05 1.86 -6.55
N LEU A 189 15.51 0.65 -6.83
CA LEU A 189 14.63 0.43 -7.97
C LEU A 189 13.33 1.22 -7.83
N LEU A 190 12.68 1.15 -6.67
CA LEU A 190 11.47 1.89 -6.38
C LEU A 190 11.70 3.41 -6.44
N ARG A 191 12.83 3.88 -5.92
CA ARG A 191 13.23 5.29 -5.94
C ARG A 191 13.31 5.81 -7.37
N ALA A 192 14.05 5.13 -8.23
CA ALA A 192 14.27 5.56 -9.61
C ALA A 192 13.00 5.56 -10.46
N HIS A 193 12.13 4.56 -10.28
CA HIS A 193 10.96 4.35 -11.13
C HIS A 193 9.67 4.99 -10.62
N VAL A 194 9.54 5.20 -9.30
CA VAL A 194 8.30 5.65 -8.67
C VAL A 194 8.49 6.88 -7.80
N LEU A 195 9.45 6.84 -6.84
CA LEU A 195 9.50 7.87 -5.81
C LEU A 195 10.00 9.21 -6.34
N GLU A 196 11.10 9.22 -7.08
CA GLU A 196 11.67 10.44 -7.66
C GLU A 196 10.75 11.03 -8.74
N PRO A 197 10.25 10.25 -9.73
CA PRO A 197 9.33 10.80 -10.73
C PRO A 197 8.04 11.39 -10.14
N LEU A 198 7.54 10.85 -9.03
CA LEU A 198 6.38 11.38 -8.31
C LEU A 198 6.76 12.42 -7.23
N ALA A 199 8.06 12.72 -7.06
CA ALA A 199 8.61 13.61 -6.03
C ALA A 199 8.12 13.26 -4.60
N LEU A 200 8.21 11.96 -4.24
CA LEU A 200 7.86 11.40 -2.94
C LEU A 200 9.12 11.33 -2.05
N THR A 201 9.52 12.48 -1.53
CA THR A 201 10.82 12.66 -0.86
C THR A 201 10.88 12.13 0.58
N ASP A 202 9.73 11.91 1.20
CA ASP A 202 9.60 11.38 2.56
C ASP A 202 9.36 9.85 2.55
N THR A 203 9.33 9.21 1.37
CA THR A 203 9.02 7.77 1.21
C THR A 203 10.29 6.96 0.95
N THR A 204 10.48 5.85 1.67
CA THR A 204 11.63 4.96 1.52
C THR A 204 11.37 3.59 2.14
N ALA A 205 12.09 2.56 1.67
CA ALA A 205 12.18 1.26 2.34
C ALA A 205 13.31 1.20 3.37
N ASP A 206 14.25 2.15 3.34
CA ASP A 206 15.35 2.25 4.29
C ASP A 206 14.81 2.58 5.69
N PRO A 207 15.08 1.76 6.72
CA PRO A 207 14.71 2.03 8.10
C PRO A 207 15.52 3.14 8.76
N ALA A 208 16.64 3.55 8.16
CA ALA A 208 17.46 4.64 8.67
C ALA A 208 16.75 5.99 8.52
N GLY A 209 17.07 6.91 9.39
CA GLY A 209 16.51 8.25 9.39
C GLY A 209 15.26 8.43 10.26
N PRO A 210 14.83 9.68 10.44
CA PRO A 210 13.78 10.03 11.39
C PRO A 210 12.42 9.49 10.95
N GLN A 211 11.75 8.80 11.87
CA GLN A 211 10.35 8.36 11.75
C GLN A 211 9.68 8.41 13.13
N ALA A 212 8.36 8.34 13.16
CA ALA A 212 7.64 8.16 14.42
C ALA A 212 8.00 6.83 15.08
N THR A 213 7.94 6.77 16.41
CA THR A 213 8.06 5.53 17.16
C THR A 213 6.72 4.82 17.20
N GLY A 214 6.67 3.59 16.73
CA GLY A 214 5.48 2.75 16.76
C GLY A 214 5.15 2.26 18.16
N HIS A 215 3.86 1.99 18.45
CA HIS A 215 3.42 1.52 19.76
C HIS A 215 2.42 0.36 19.64
N TRP A 216 2.59 -0.64 20.50
CA TRP A 216 1.64 -1.73 20.70
C TRP A 216 1.30 -1.88 22.18
N HIS A 217 0.02 -1.83 22.51
CA HIS A 217 -0.45 -1.79 23.92
C HIS A 217 0.28 -0.73 24.76
N GLY A 218 0.57 0.41 24.17
CA GLY A 218 1.25 1.50 24.85
C GLY A 218 2.77 1.41 24.95
N ARG A 219 3.37 0.29 24.57
CA ARG A 219 4.81 0.05 24.61
C ARG A 219 5.45 0.41 23.27
N PRO A 220 6.61 1.09 23.24
CA PRO A 220 7.32 1.39 22.01
C PRO A 220 7.77 0.10 21.32
N ARG A 221 7.86 0.15 20.00
CA ARG A 221 8.32 -0.95 19.15
C ARG A 221 9.52 -0.52 18.33
N PRO A 222 10.50 -1.42 18.13
CA PRO A 222 11.57 -1.16 17.19
C PRO A 222 11.01 -1.00 15.77
N PRO A 223 11.77 -0.38 14.85
CA PRO A 223 11.40 -0.29 13.45
C PRO A 223 11.09 -1.67 12.86
N PHE A 224 10.02 -1.73 12.06
CA PHE A 224 9.59 -2.97 11.44
C PHE A 224 10.43 -3.25 10.19
N LEU A 225 11.19 -4.32 10.22
CA LEU A 225 12.12 -4.73 9.16
C LEU A 225 11.59 -5.98 8.45
N ILE A 226 11.65 -5.99 7.12
CA ILE A 226 11.29 -7.14 6.29
C ILE A 226 12.41 -7.36 5.27
N PRO A 227 13.60 -7.80 5.68
CA PRO A 227 14.78 -7.85 4.81
C PRO A 227 14.60 -8.74 3.59
N SER A 228 13.90 -9.86 3.74
CA SER A 228 13.65 -10.83 2.66
C SER A 228 12.50 -10.45 1.72
N MET A 229 11.59 -9.60 2.14
CA MET A 229 10.37 -9.27 1.39
C MET A 229 9.99 -7.79 1.53
N PRO A 230 10.90 -6.83 1.28
CA PRO A 230 10.62 -5.40 1.48
C PRO A 230 9.40 -4.92 0.70
N ALA A 231 9.17 -5.47 -0.49
CA ALA A 231 8.03 -5.21 -1.35
C ALA A 231 6.66 -5.50 -0.71
N ALA A 232 6.61 -6.37 0.30
CA ALA A 232 5.36 -6.75 0.97
C ALA A 232 4.93 -5.77 2.06
N GLY A 233 5.86 -4.91 2.59
CA GLY A 233 5.46 -4.08 3.72
C GLY A 233 6.51 -3.19 4.35
N ALA A 234 7.67 -2.96 3.73
CA ALA A 234 8.80 -2.25 4.35
C ALA A 234 8.73 -0.72 4.24
N LEU A 235 7.85 -0.14 3.41
CA LEU A 235 7.87 1.30 3.19
C LEU A 235 7.46 2.10 4.44
N ARG A 236 8.12 3.23 4.56
CA ARG A 236 7.80 4.34 5.44
C ARG A 236 7.48 5.54 4.57
N SER A 237 6.47 6.32 4.97
CA SER A 237 6.06 7.50 4.20
C SER A 237 5.40 8.53 5.09
N SER A 238 5.24 9.72 4.57
CA SER A 238 4.48 10.82 5.17
C SER A 238 3.06 10.92 4.58
N ALA A 239 2.17 11.59 5.28
CA ALA A 239 0.84 11.86 4.76
C ALA A 239 0.88 12.78 3.53
N ARG A 240 1.83 13.71 3.47
CA ARG A 240 2.10 14.58 2.32
C ARG A 240 2.42 13.77 1.06
N ASP A 241 3.37 12.83 1.16
CA ASP A 241 3.78 11.99 0.04
C ASP A 241 2.65 11.05 -0.40
N LEU A 242 1.97 10.40 0.57
CA LEU A 242 0.85 9.53 0.23
C LEU A 242 -0.28 10.29 -0.46
N LEU A 243 -0.61 11.49 0.01
CA LEU A 243 -1.65 12.29 -0.66
C LEU A 243 -1.22 12.71 -2.07
N ARG A 244 0.06 13.04 -2.26
CA ARG A 244 0.64 13.30 -3.58
C ARG A 244 0.57 12.07 -4.49
N TYR A 245 0.91 10.89 -3.98
CA TYR A 245 0.78 9.62 -4.67
C TYR A 245 -0.67 9.36 -5.13
N LEU A 246 -1.65 9.50 -4.22
CA LEU A 246 -3.05 9.30 -4.54
C LEU A 246 -3.56 10.31 -5.59
N ARG A 247 -3.11 11.56 -5.53
CA ARG A 247 -3.44 12.57 -6.55
C ARG A 247 -2.87 12.21 -7.92
N GLY A 248 -1.68 11.63 -7.98
CA GLY A 248 -1.11 11.08 -9.21
C GLY A 248 -1.97 9.93 -9.78
N LEU A 249 -2.53 9.08 -8.93
CA LEU A 249 -3.48 8.02 -9.34
C LEU A 249 -4.85 8.58 -9.80
N ILE A 250 -5.30 9.68 -9.21
CA ILE A 250 -6.54 10.35 -9.61
C ILE A 250 -6.39 11.00 -10.98
N ALA A 251 -5.30 11.75 -11.19
CA ALA A 251 -5.06 12.56 -12.37
C ALA A 251 -3.60 12.37 -12.87
N PRO A 252 -3.27 11.25 -13.52
CA PRO A 252 -1.91 10.92 -13.95
C PRO A 252 -1.23 12.01 -14.79
N HIS A 253 -2.00 12.70 -15.64
CA HIS A 253 -1.50 13.79 -16.49
C HIS A 253 -0.94 14.99 -15.71
N THR A 254 -1.23 15.12 -14.41
CA THR A 254 -0.71 16.21 -13.58
C THR A 254 0.70 15.95 -13.02
N VAL A 255 1.17 14.70 -13.11
CA VAL A 255 2.47 14.28 -12.53
C VAL A 255 3.43 13.74 -13.58
N THR A 256 2.93 13.31 -14.73
CA THR A 256 3.75 12.77 -15.83
C THR A 256 3.07 13.00 -17.17
N PRO A 257 3.81 13.31 -18.25
CA PRO A 257 3.25 13.48 -19.59
C PRO A 257 2.50 12.23 -20.07
N PRO A 258 1.40 12.40 -20.82
CA PRO A 258 0.69 11.28 -21.45
C PRO A 258 1.63 10.41 -22.30
N GLY A 259 1.43 9.09 -22.26
CA GLY A 259 2.22 8.13 -23.03
C GLY A 259 3.55 7.72 -22.39
N GLN A 260 4.05 8.42 -21.38
CA GLN A 260 5.22 7.98 -20.64
C GLN A 260 4.94 6.69 -19.83
N PRO A 261 5.93 5.82 -19.62
CA PRO A 261 5.75 4.55 -18.90
C PRO A 261 5.02 4.70 -17.56
N LEU A 262 5.43 5.65 -16.73
CA LEU A 262 4.80 5.90 -15.45
C LEU A 262 3.34 6.39 -15.61
N HIS A 263 3.02 7.17 -16.65
CA HIS A 263 1.64 7.58 -16.95
C HIS A 263 0.76 6.36 -17.24
N LEU A 264 1.25 5.46 -18.08
CA LEU A 264 0.56 4.20 -18.41
C LEU A 264 0.40 3.33 -17.15
N ALA A 265 1.45 3.23 -16.34
CA ALA A 265 1.44 2.47 -15.09
C ALA A 265 0.41 2.98 -14.06
N LEU A 266 0.28 4.30 -13.90
CA LEU A 266 -0.72 4.92 -13.01
C LEU A 266 -2.17 4.60 -13.43
N HIS A 267 -2.42 4.42 -14.72
CA HIS A 267 -3.70 3.93 -15.22
C HIS A 267 -3.85 2.42 -14.98
N GLU A 268 -2.79 1.66 -15.30
CA GLU A 268 -2.79 0.21 -15.27
C GLU A 268 -3.04 -0.37 -13.87
N VAL A 269 -2.45 0.22 -12.81
CA VAL A 269 -2.62 -0.27 -11.44
C VAL A 269 -4.04 -0.17 -10.90
N THR A 270 -4.90 0.61 -11.55
CA THR A 270 -6.31 0.78 -11.14
C THR A 270 -7.28 0.01 -12.06
N ARG A 271 -6.77 -0.63 -13.11
CA ARG A 271 -7.59 -1.45 -14.01
C ARG A 271 -8.11 -2.69 -13.25
N PRO A 272 -9.44 -2.94 -13.28
CA PRO A 272 -10.00 -4.13 -12.62
C PRO A 272 -9.43 -5.42 -13.20
N ARG A 273 -9.02 -6.34 -12.34
CA ARG A 273 -8.39 -7.62 -12.75
C ARG A 273 -9.19 -8.83 -12.31
N ARG A 274 -9.56 -8.86 -11.05
CA ARG A 274 -10.21 -10.02 -10.44
C ARG A 274 -11.37 -9.59 -9.57
N ARG A 275 -12.40 -10.41 -9.55
CA ARG A 275 -13.53 -10.25 -8.66
C ARG A 275 -13.51 -11.37 -7.64
N ALA A 276 -13.54 -11.03 -6.36
CA ALA A 276 -13.80 -12.03 -5.33
C ALA A 276 -15.22 -12.57 -5.48
N LEU A 277 -15.43 -13.87 -5.20
CA LEU A 277 -16.73 -14.55 -5.38
C LEU A 277 -17.90 -13.81 -4.71
N ALA A 278 -17.65 -13.17 -3.57
CA ALA A 278 -18.62 -12.37 -2.82
C ALA A 278 -17.94 -11.16 -2.20
N GLY A 279 -17.35 -10.26 -3.02
CA GLY A 279 -16.57 -9.17 -2.46
C GLY A 279 -16.19 -8.09 -3.47
N PRO A 280 -15.31 -7.18 -3.05
CA PRO A 280 -14.79 -6.14 -3.92
C PRO A 280 -13.96 -6.73 -5.06
N GLU A 281 -13.84 -5.96 -6.12
CA GLU A 281 -12.89 -6.25 -7.18
C GLU A 281 -11.46 -5.95 -6.73
N LEU A 282 -10.49 -6.61 -7.36
CA LEU A 282 -9.08 -6.29 -7.20
C LEU A 282 -8.51 -5.72 -8.48
N ALA A 283 -7.73 -4.67 -8.33
CA ALA A 283 -6.77 -4.19 -9.29
C ALA A 283 -5.35 -4.63 -8.83
N LEU A 284 -4.28 -4.09 -9.38
CA LEU A 284 -2.93 -4.42 -8.90
C LEU A 284 -2.74 -3.85 -7.48
N ALA A 285 -2.81 -4.72 -6.48
CA ALA A 285 -2.81 -4.46 -5.04
C ALA A 285 -3.94 -3.55 -4.50
N TRP A 286 -4.69 -2.85 -5.34
CA TRP A 286 -5.79 -2.02 -4.88
C TRP A 286 -7.08 -2.81 -4.74
N THR A 287 -7.75 -2.68 -3.60
CA THR A 287 -9.14 -3.11 -3.45
C THR A 287 -10.03 -2.07 -4.14
N ARG A 288 -10.79 -2.50 -5.12
CA ARG A 288 -11.77 -1.67 -5.83
C ARG A 288 -13.18 -2.04 -5.39
N ARG A 289 -13.91 -1.12 -4.84
CA ARG A 289 -15.33 -1.29 -4.51
C ARG A 289 -16.18 -0.50 -5.48
N VAL A 290 -16.91 -1.23 -6.32
CA VAL A 290 -17.99 -0.68 -7.14
C VAL A 290 -19.25 -0.63 -6.28
N ARG A 291 -19.95 0.47 -6.33
CA ARG A 291 -21.23 0.68 -5.65
C ARG A 291 -22.33 0.81 -6.71
N PRO A 292 -23.60 0.51 -6.39
CA PRO A 292 -24.68 0.74 -7.32
C PRO A 292 -24.69 2.18 -7.85
N ALA A 293 -24.94 2.36 -9.14
CA ALA A 293 -25.04 3.70 -9.74
C ALA A 293 -26.08 4.55 -8.98
N PRO A 294 -25.84 5.86 -8.81
CA PRO A 294 -24.76 6.68 -9.40
C PRO A 294 -23.47 6.75 -8.55
N ALA A 295 -23.22 5.82 -7.64
CA ALA A 295 -22.10 5.92 -6.72
C ALA A 295 -20.75 5.59 -7.39
N PRO A 296 -19.67 6.32 -7.06
CA PRO A 296 -18.35 6.16 -7.66
C PRO A 296 -17.64 4.87 -7.24
N ALA A 297 -16.66 4.43 -8.05
CA ALA A 297 -15.73 3.38 -7.67
C ALA A 297 -14.70 3.92 -6.67
N LEU A 298 -14.50 3.20 -5.57
CA LEU A 298 -13.51 3.52 -4.55
C LEU A 298 -12.34 2.54 -4.64
N TYR A 299 -11.13 3.08 -4.57
CA TYR A 299 -9.89 2.33 -4.47
C TYR A 299 -9.28 2.56 -3.11
N PHE A 300 -8.87 1.49 -2.43
CA PHE A 300 -8.24 1.64 -1.11
C PHE A 300 -7.34 0.46 -0.77
N HIS A 301 -6.40 0.72 0.12
CA HIS A 301 -5.59 -0.28 0.79
C HIS A 301 -5.35 0.16 2.23
N SER A 302 -5.25 -0.79 3.15
CA SER A 302 -4.85 -0.56 4.53
C SER A 302 -3.59 -1.34 4.86
N GLY A 303 -2.85 -0.87 5.83
CA GLY A 303 -1.64 -1.52 6.28
C GLY A 303 -1.48 -1.46 7.79
N ALA A 304 -0.73 -2.41 8.29
CA ALA A 304 -0.36 -2.45 9.69
C ALA A 304 1.01 -3.08 9.87
N THR A 305 1.71 -2.61 10.89
CA THR A 305 2.91 -3.24 11.45
C THR A 305 2.70 -3.52 12.93
N ARG A 306 3.74 -3.92 13.63
CA ARG A 306 3.67 -4.09 15.10
C ARG A 306 3.57 -2.77 15.87
N GLY A 307 3.68 -1.62 15.19
CA GLY A 307 3.64 -0.31 15.83
C GLY A 307 2.73 0.71 15.13
N PHE A 308 2.23 0.43 13.94
CA PHE A 308 1.56 1.42 13.10
C PHE A 308 0.30 0.88 12.44
N THR A 309 -0.59 1.81 12.11
CA THR A 309 -1.74 1.55 11.24
C THR A 309 -1.80 2.62 10.16
N ALA A 310 -2.03 2.21 8.92
CA ALA A 310 -2.12 3.07 7.74
C ALA A 310 -3.38 2.78 6.93
N PHE A 311 -3.93 3.82 6.34
CA PHE A 311 -4.99 3.76 5.33
C PHE A 311 -4.68 4.73 4.21
N ALA A 312 -4.88 4.29 2.97
CA ALA A 312 -4.82 5.12 1.76
C ALA A 312 -5.98 4.73 0.85
N GLY A 313 -6.73 5.71 0.36
CA GLY A 313 -7.84 5.45 -0.55
C GLY A 313 -8.25 6.67 -1.35
N PHE A 314 -8.86 6.45 -2.52
CA PHE A 314 -9.25 7.51 -3.44
C PHE A 314 -10.44 7.09 -4.33
N SER A 315 -11.05 8.10 -4.96
CA SER A 315 -11.92 8.00 -6.13
C SER A 315 -11.41 8.92 -7.21
N ARG A 316 -11.60 8.54 -8.47
CA ARG A 316 -11.28 9.40 -9.62
C ARG A 316 -12.39 10.36 -9.97
N ASP A 317 -13.62 9.93 -9.77
CA ASP A 317 -14.82 10.75 -10.02
C ASP A 317 -15.86 10.46 -8.93
N PRO A 318 -16.13 11.44 -8.04
CA PRO A 318 -15.39 12.69 -7.89
C PRO A 318 -13.94 12.47 -7.44
N ALA A 319 -13.07 13.43 -7.79
CA ALA A 319 -11.65 13.40 -7.44
C ALA A 319 -11.46 13.65 -5.94
N VAL A 320 -11.38 12.57 -5.16
CA VAL A 320 -11.18 12.62 -3.71
C VAL A 320 -10.13 11.61 -3.26
N ALA A 321 -9.39 11.95 -2.21
CA ALA A 321 -8.44 11.04 -1.57
C ALA A 321 -8.47 11.19 -0.05
N VAL A 322 -8.16 10.11 0.66
CA VAL A 322 -7.99 10.09 2.12
C VAL A 322 -6.75 9.28 2.47
N VAL A 323 -5.92 9.86 3.32
CA VAL A 323 -4.77 9.24 3.97
C VAL A 323 -4.98 9.32 5.47
N ALA A 324 -4.77 8.22 6.19
CA ALA A 324 -4.79 8.20 7.63
C ALA A 324 -3.65 7.33 8.17
N LEU A 325 -2.77 7.91 8.98
CA LEU A 325 -1.58 7.28 9.53
C LEU A 325 -1.57 7.45 11.04
N THR A 326 -1.21 6.41 11.78
CA THR A 326 -1.00 6.50 13.24
C THR A 326 0.13 5.61 13.69
N ASN A 327 0.89 6.06 14.70
CA ASN A 327 1.96 5.31 15.35
C ASN A 327 1.43 4.34 16.43
N THR A 328 0.25 3.80 16.20
CA THR A 328 -0.37 2.79 17.07
C THR A 328 -0.76 1.57 16.23
N ALA A 329 -0.33 0.38 16.67
CA ALA A 329 -0.74 -0.88 16.06
C ALA A 329 -2.27 -1.08 16.18
N PRO A 330 -2.91 -1.78 15.23
CA PRO A 330 -4.34 -2.05 15.31
C PRO A 330 -4.66 -2.94 16.53
N GLY A 331 -5.63 -2.52 17.33
CA GLY A 331 -6.22 -3.34 18.38
C GLY A 331 -7.47 -4.06 17.88
N LEU A 332 -7.99 -5.03 18.65
CA LEU A 332 -9.20 -5.80 18.32
C LEU A 332 -10.42 -4.92 18.05
N HIS A 333 -10.52 -3.78 18.73
CA HIS A 333 -11.64 -2.84 18.61
C HIS A 333 -11.28 -1.55 17.86
N SER A 334 -10.13 -1.53 17.17
CA SER A 334 -9.70 -0.34 16.42
C SER A 334 -10.66 -0.08 15.27
N ARG A 335 -11.28 1.11 15.26
CA ARG A 335 -12.12 1.60 14.16
C ARG A 335 -11.40 2.57 13.22
N PHE A 336 -10.09 2.77 13.40
CA PHE A 336 -9.34 3.80 12.67
C PHE A 336 -9.44 3.64 11.15
N VAL A 337 -9.17 2.43 10.64
CA VAL A 337 -9.27 2.12 9.21
C VAL A 337 -10.70 2.26 8.70
N GLN A 338 -11.68 1.73 9.44
CA GLN A 338 -13.10 1.81 9.07
C GLN A 338 -13.59 3.26 9.01
N THR A 339 -13.17 4.08 9.97
CA THR A 339 -13.56 5.49 10.02
C THR A 339 -12.90 6.28 8.89
N ALA A 340 -11.63 5.98 8.55
CA ALA A 340 -10.95 6.57 7.38
C ALA A 340 -11.63 6.16 6.07
N TYR A 341 -12.02 4.89 5.95
CA TYR A 341 -12.79 4.40 4.79
C TYR A 341 -14.16 5.07 4.70
N GLN A 342 -14.86 5.26 5.85
CA GLN A 342 -16.14 5.96 5.87
C GLN A 342 -15.98 7.42 5.42
N LEU A 343 -14.93 8.12 5.85
CA LEU A 343 -14.62 9.46 5.38
C LEU A 343 -14.45 9.49 3.85
N LEU A 344 -13.73 8.52 3.27
CA LEU A 344 -13.59 8.39 1.81
C LEU A 344 -14.95 8.19 1.14
N CYS A 345 -15.80 7.34 1.72
CA CYS A 345 -17.16 7.11 1.22
C CYS A 345 -18.01 8.37 1.21
N ASP A 346 -17.92 9.18 2.25
CA ASP A 346 -18.71 10.39 2.43
C ASP A 346 -18.26 11.48 1.47
N LEU A 347 -16.94 11.67 1.32
CA LEU A 347 -16.39 12.61 0.34
C LEU A 347 -16.73 12.24 -1.10
N ALA A 348 -16.73 10.95 -1.40
CA ALA A 348 -17.07 10.47 -2.75
C ALA A 348 -18.58 10.52 -3.08
N ARG A 349 -19.45 10.67 -2.08
CA ARG A 349 -20.91 10.83 -2.27
C ARG A 349 -21.32 12.29 -2.47
N GLU A 350 -20.53 13.22 -1.97
CA GLU A 350 -20.84 14.64 -2.12
C GLU A 350 -20.73 15.04 -3.60
N PRO A 351 -21.79 15.58 -4.21
CA PRO A 351 -21.69 16.09 -5.57
C PRO A 351 -20.61 17.19 -5.55
N GLY A 352 -19.47 16.91 -6.15
CA GLY A 352 -18.51 17.95 -6.49
C GLY A 352 -19.30 19.00 -7.29
N GLY A 353 -19.53 20.17 -6.68
CA GLY A 353 -20.36 21.28 -7.14
C GLY A 353 -20.65 21.36 -8.64
N ARG A 354 -21.57 20.53 -9.14
CA ARG A 354 -22.27 20.85 -10.38
C ARG A 354 -23.29 21.93 -10.00
N PRO A 355 -23.21 23.11 -10.59
CA PRO A 355 -24.29 24.10 -10.43
C PRO A 355 -25.57 23.47 -11.03
N ARG A 356 -26.65 23.46 -10.25
CA ARG A 356 -27.98 23.36 -10.81
C ARG A 356 -28.29 24.58 -11.68
#